data_741a2158075fb984f09b4c98c40e4a5a
#
_entry.id   741a2158075fb984f09b4c98c40e4a5a
#
_cell.length_a   1.000
_cell.length_b   1.000
_cell.length_c   1.000
_cell.angle_alpha   90.00
_cell.angle_beta   90.00
_cell.angle_gamma   90.00
#
_symmetry.space_group_name_H-M   'P 1'
#
loop_
_entity.id
_entity.type
_entity.pdbx_description
1 polymer ?
#
loop_
_entity_poly.entity_id
_entity_poly.type
_entity_poly.pdbx_seq_one_letter_code
_entity_poly.pdbx_strand_id
1 'polypeptide(L)' 'MQASPLSTEESVLLEQGRMDFDNGRYWHAHEAWEDLWNSLKRRNAEMSEILLVQGLIQTAALLYNHQRKKSRGV' A
#
# COMPACT_ATOMS: atom_id res chain seq x y z
N MET A 1 7.96 24.30 -3.22
CA MET A 1 8.52 23.46 -3.30
C MET A 1 7.94 22.28 -3.23
N GLN A 2 8.15 21.41 -3.54
CA GLN A 2 7.49 20.37 -3.56
C GLN A 2 7.60 19.60 -2.38
N ALA A 3 6.67 18.84 -2.08
CA ALA A 3 6.68 17.96 -1.02
C ALA A 3 7.87 17.11 -1.12
N SER A 4 8.35 16.63 -0.05
CA SER A 4 9.52 15.85 -0.12
C SER A 4 9.19 14.60 -0.92
N PRO A 5 9.95 14.36 -1.94
CA PRO A 5 9.66 13.23 -2.79
C PRO A 5 9.94 11.93 -2.06
N LEU A 6 9.33 10.87 -2.53
CA LEU A 6 9.62 9.56 -2.01
C LEU A 6 11.05 9.20 -2.36
N SER A 7 11.69 8.45 -1.47
CA SER A 7 13.01 7.93 -1.77
C SER A 7 12.88 6.90 -2.89
N THR A 8 14.00 6.50 -3.45
CA THR A 8 13.98 5.48 -4.50
C THR A 8 13.33 4.20 -3.99
N GLU A 9 13.69 3.78 -2.78
CA GLU A 9 13.11 2.58 -2.20
C GLU A 9 11.62 2.72 -1.96
N GLU A 10 11.20 3.90 -1.49
CA GLU A 10 9.79 4.13 -1.26
C GLU A 10 9.00 4.13 -2.56
N SER A 11 9.58 4.71 -3.61
CA SER A 11 8.94 4.68 -4.91
C SER A 11 8.77 3.27 -5.44
N VAL A 12 9.78 2.43 -5.22
CA VAL A 12 9.71 1.03 -5.64
C VAL A 12 8.58 0.33 -4.89
N LEU A 13 8.47 0.57 -3.59
CA LEU A 13 7.42 -0.07 -2.79
C LEU A 13 6.03 0.38 -3.25
N LEU A 14 5.88 1.65 -3.54
CA LEU A 14 4.59 2.16 -4.01
C LEU A 14 4.22 1.50 -5.33
N GLU A 15 5.15 1.46 -6.26
CA GLU A 15 4.89 0.90 -7.58
C GLU A 15 4.68 -0.61 -7.50
N GLN A 16 5.45 -1.29 -6.66
CA GLN A 16 5.28 -2.74 -6.49
C GLN A 16 3.87 -3.05 -5.99
N GLY A 17 3.42 -2.28 -4.99
CA GLY A 17 2.07 -2.47 -4.48
C GLY A 17 1.02 -2.21 -5.54
N ARG A 18 1.23 -1.16 -6.35
CA ARG A 18 0.28 -0.84 -7.40
C ARG A 18 0.19 -1.96 -8.42
N MET A 19 1.33 -2.51 -8.82
CA MET A 19 1.34 -3.60 -9.78
C MET A 19 0.67 -4.84 -9.23
N ASP A 20 0.96 -5.16 -7.97
CA ASP A 20 0.32 -6.31 -7.35
C ASP A 20 -1.17 -6.10 -7.22
N PHE A 21 -1.59 -4.89 -6.86
CA PHE A 21 -3.00 -4.57 -6.73
C PHE A 21 -3.71 -4.73 -8.07
N ASP A 22 -3.10 -4.22 -9.14
CA ASP A 22 -3.70 -4.30 -10.46
C ASP A 22 -3.81 -5.74 -10.95
N ASN A 23 -2.95 -6.62 -10.45
CA ASN A 23 -2.97 -8.02 -10.82
C ASN A 23 -3.78 -8.88 -9.87
N GLY A 24 -4.51 -8.26 -8.96
CA GLY A 24 -5.36 -8.99 -8.03
C GLY A 24 -4.62 -9.62 -6.87
N ARG A 25 -3.35 -9.32 -6.72
CA ARG A 25 -2.57 -9.85 -5.62
C ARG A 25 -2.65 -8.88 -4.45
N TYR A 26 -3.81 -8.81 -3.84
CA TYR A 26 -4.10 -7.80 -2.83
C TYR A 26 -3.28 -7.96 -1.57
N TRP A 27 -2.96 -9.19 -1.18
CA TRP A 27 -2.14 -9.39 0.00
C TRP A 27 -0.72 -8.89 -0.22
N HIS A 28 -0.16 -9.15 -1.39
CA HIS A 28 1.18 -8.65 -1.70
C HIS A 28 1.20 -7.13 -1.78
N ALA A 29 0.15 -6.54 -2.34
CA ALA A 29 0.03 -5.09 -2.37
C ALA A 29 0.00 -4.53 -0.96
N HIS A 30 -0.77 -5.17 -0.08
CA HIS A 30 -0.87 -4.76 1.30
C HIS A 30 0.50 -4.76 1.96
N GLU A 31 1.27 -5.81 1.75
CA GLU A 31 2.59 -5.92 2.37
C GLU A 31 3.55 -4.85 1.86
N ALA A 32 3.57 -4.61 0.55
CA ALA A 32 4.45 -3.61 -0.02
C ALA A 32 4.11 -2.22 0.50
N TRP A 33 2.81 -1.91 0.54
CA TRP A 33 2.38 -0.61 1.02
C TRP A 33 2.55 -0.45 2.52
N GLU A 34 2.50 -1.55 3.27
CA GLU A 34 2.76 -1.48 4.70
C GLU A 34 4.22 -1.15 4.96
N ASP A 35 5.13 -1.72 4.19
CA ASP A 35 6.54 -1.37 4.30
C ASP A 35 6.75 0.11 3.96
N LEU A 36 6.07 0.60 2.92
CA LEU A 36 6.13 2.00 2.56
C LEU A 36 5.61 2.88 3.69
N TRP A 37 4.49 2.50 4.26
CA TRP A 37 3.88 3.25 5.35
C TRP A 37 4.82 3.36 6.55
N ASN A 38 5.47 2.25 6.90
CA ASN A 38 6.41 2.25 8.00
C ASN A 38 7.61 3.16 7.71
N SER A 39 8.07 3.17 6.48
CA SER A 39 9.17 4.03 6.08
C SER A 39 8.78 5.50 6.22
N LEU A 40 7.57 5.84 5.76
CA LEU A 40 7.09 7.22 5.86
C LEU A 40 6.95 7.66 7.31
N LYS A 41 6.43 6.79 8.15
CA LYS A 41 6.29 7.12 9.55
C LYS A 41 7.66 7.30 10.23
N ARG A 42 8.60 6.45 9.87
CA ARG A 42 9.91 6.48 10.50
C ARG A 42 10.65 7.78 10.21
N ARG A 43 10.47 8.35 9.02
CA ARG A 43 11.12 9.59 8.68
C ARG A 43 10.23 10.81 8.87
N ASN A 44 9.08 10.63 9.54
CA ASN A 44 8.16 11.72 9.82
C ASN A 44 7.71 12.45 8.56
N ALA A 45 7.32 11.68 7.56
CA ALA A 45 6.79 12.26 6.33
C ALA A 45 5.51 13.03 6.65
N GLU A 46 5.04 13.80 5.67
CA GLU A 46 3.82 14.57 5.88
C GLU A 46 2.64 13.67 6.20
N MET A 47 1.79 14.15 7.08
CA MET A 47 0.63 13.37 7.49
C MET A 47 -0.24 12.98 6.31
N SER A 48 -0.38 13.87 5.32
CA SER A 48 -1.20 13.56 4.16
C SER A 48 -0.65 12.35 3.40
N GLU A 49 0.66 12.23 3.31
CA GLU A 49 1.25 11.07 2.64
C GLU A 49 1.01 9.80 3.44
N ILE A 50 1.17 9.90 4.75
CA ILE A 50 0.96 8.73 5.61
C ILE A 50 -0.49 8.26 5.53
N LEU A 51 -1.43 9.20 5.57
CA LEU A 51 -2.84 8.85 5.52
C LEU A 51 -3.23 8.29 4.16
N LEU A 52 -2.64 8.80 3.10
CA LEU A 52 -2.91 8.27 1.76
C LEU A 52 -2.51 6.80 1.67
N VAL A 53 -1.31 6.48 2.11
CA VAL A 53 -0.83 5.11 2.05
C VAL A 53 -1.64 4.23 2.99
N GLN A 54 -2.02 4.76 4.15
CA GLN A 54 -2.88 4.00 5.06
C GLN A 54 -4.20 3.62 4.38
N GLY A 55 -4.78 4.55 3.62
CA GLY A 55 -5.99 4.25 2.88
C GLY A 55 -5.79 3.17 1.84
N LEU A 56 -4.64 3.19 1.16
CA LEU A 56 -4.32 2.15 0.21
C LEU A 56 -4.21 0.79 0.88
N ILE A 57 -3.56 0.76 2.04
CA ILE A 57 -3.42 -0.49 2.79
C ILE A 57 -4.79 -1.03 3.18
N GLN A 58 -5.66 -0.17 3.67
CA GLN A 58 -6.99 -0.59 4.09
C GLN A 58 -7.79 -1.11 2.91
N THR A 59 -7.67 -0.46 1.76
CA THR A 59 -8.37 -0.89 0.57
C THR A 59 -7.89 -2.28 0.14
N ALA A 60 -6.57 -2.49 0.15
CA ALA A 60 -6.01 -3.78 -0.24
C ALA A 60 -6.48 -4.87 0.72
N ALA A 61 -6.51 -4.57 2.01
CA ALA A 61 -6.95 -5.55 3.00
C ALA A 61 -8.42 -5.90 2.79
N LEU A 62 -9.24 -4.91 2.51
CA LEU A 62 -10.65 -5.13 2.28
C LEU A 62 -10.89 -6.02 1.06
N LEU A 63 -10.19 -5.72 -0.02
CA LEU A 63 -10.34 -6.51 -1.24
C LEU A 63 -9.78 -7.91 -1.07
N TYR A 64 -8.71 -8.05 -0.31
CA TYR A 64 -8.16 -9.36 -0.03
C TYR A 64 -9.16 -10.22 0.72
N ASN A 65 -9.80 -9.64 1.73
CA ASN A 65 -10.80 -10.38 2.50
C ASN A 65 -12.00 -10.75 1.63
N HIS A 66 -12.42 -9.85 0.76
CA HIS A 66 -13.51 -10.11 -0.15
C HIS A 66 -13.14 -11.24 -1.11
N GLN A 67 -11.92 -11.21 -1.62
CA GLN A 67 -11.45 -12.22 -2.55
C GLN A 67 -11.42 -13.59 -1.88
N ARG A 68 -10.95 -13.65 -0.64
CA ARG A 68 -10.91 -14.91 0.08
C ARG A 68 -12.31 -15.48 0.33
N LYS A 69 -13.23 -14.61 0.74
CA LYS A 69 -14.58 -15.05 1.00
C LYS A 69 -15.24 -15.59 -0.25
N LYS A 70 -15.05 -14.88 -1.34
CA LYS A 70 -15.65 -15.30 -2.60
C LYS A 70 -15.09 -16.64 -3.04
N SER A 71 -13.81 -16.83 -2.87
CA SER A 71 -13.17 -18.07 -3.26
C SER A 71 -13.66 -19.24 -2.42
N ARG A 72 -13.93 -19.00 -1.14
CA ARG A 72 -14.37 -20.07 -0.25
C ARG A 72 -15.86 -20.29 -0.26
N GLY A 73 -16.59 -19.27 -0.58
CA GLY A 73 -18.04 -19.32 -0.45
C GLY A 73 -18.76 -19.98 -1.58
N VAL A 74 -18.05 -20.45 -2.53
CA VAL A 74 -18.71 -21.03 -3.67
C VAL A 74 -19.28 -22.38 -3.39
#